data_52cf0cb6173e8616f51f27cb76fe621a
#
_entry.id   52cf0cb6173e8616f51f27cb76fe621a
#
_cell.length_a   1.000
_cell.length_b   1.000
_cell.length_c   1.000
_cell.angle_alpha   90.00
_cell.angle_beta   90.00
_cell.angle_gamma   90.00
#
_symmetry.space_group_name_H-M   'P 1'
#
loop_
_entity.id
_entity.type
_entity.pdbx_description
1 polymer ?
#
loop_
_entity_poly.entity_id
_entity_poly.type
_entity_poly.pdbx_seq_one_letter_code
_entity_poly.pdbx_strand_id
1 'polypeptide(L)'
;MKRAYYLLFLFLAHPFAVPAAHGQGAPRASAATESCPAPRRVAQLMPSDAHADFVRVAQLAGMAPRSSLLLRRGADTRFAVVCREDEMTAPWSQPGPGLSLPGGLHIDLIPLTSSTHYNSAYPRDRNNGALWAGRGVSTELKGGVSFRWGPLSGAFAPVLLYEQNRAFSIVTGTPPRPGLSPYVYRGNTGNIDWPRRPGDETQSGIDLGQSYLRLDIFPIALGVSTENLWWGPGRRNALIMSSTAPGFPHVFLGSSRPVNLWFGKFEFDAVWGRLEESDYFDDNPENDRRLIASLAVGFGPRWIPGLYLGASRSFLSRLPRTGLPPTSSWLLDPYRDVRDNPTKAEGADNQLLSVFARWAPPRTGFEAYFEFARDDHWADFVDLMSEPEVSGAFILGFQQVLTRGERWWRIAGELSDLGDRLPTVRRRNFTVYTHGQLPQGYTHRGRLLGAAIGPGSNSQYLGVDRFSPTDVRGIFIERVRAHPDANAEAWLRRYGGAGSDIEWSIGVHQRLFLRRFDLGWAVTHSYRRNRDYVGLYATERYFTAERNWHLRLDLAWRPGR
;
A
#
# COMPACT_ATOMS: atom_id res chain seq x y z
N MET A 1 -10.63 21.75 -22.75
CA MET A 1 -10.36 21.04 -21.48
C MET A 1 -9.56 21.83 -20.44
N LYS A 2 -9.33 23.15 -20.63
CA LYS A 2 -8.57 24.01 -19.69
C LYS A 2 -9.40 24.65 -18.56
N ARG A 3 -10.72 24.44 -18.50
CA ARG A 3 -11.60 25.11 -17.51
C ARG A 3 -11.99 24.30 -16.26
N ALA A 4 -11.63 23.02 -16.19
CA ALA A 4 -11.99 22.16 -15.06
C ALA A 4 -11.03 22.24 -13.86
N TYR A 5 -9.81 22.74 -14.05
CA TYR A 5 -8.80 22.78 -12.99
C TYR A 5 -8.88 24.01 -12.08
N TYR A 6 -9.51 25.10 -12.52
CA TYR A 6 -9.68 26.30 -11.71
C TYR A 6 -10.76 26.17 -10.62
N LEU A 7 -11.68 25.22 -10.76
CA LEU A 7 -12.76 25.02 -9.77
C LEU A 7 -12.29 24.25 -8.53
N LEU A 8 -11.22 23.47 -8.60
CA LEU A 8 -10.71 22.73 -7.45
C LEU A 8 -9.88 23.60 -6.48
N PHE A 9 -9.20 24.62 -7.01
CA PHE A 9 -8.42 25.57 -6.19
C PHE A 9 -9.29 26.60 -5.44
N LEU A 10 -10.46 26.92 -5.95
CA LEU A 10 -11.39 27.85 -5.31
C LEU A 10 -12.15 27.24 -4.11
N PHE A 11 -12.23 25.91 -4.04
CA PHE A 11 -12.84 25.22 -2.89
C PHE A 11 -11.94 25.19 -1.64
N LEU A 12 -10.65 25.41 -1.77
CA LEU A 12 -9.70 25.42 -0.65
C LEU A 12 -9.50 26.81 -0.02
N ALA A 13 -9.97 27.87 -0.67
CA ALA A 13 -9.77 29.26 -0.22
C ALA A 13 -10.96 29.86 0.54
N HIS A 14 -12.09 29.18 0.64
CA HIS A 14 -13.18 29.64 1.50
C HIS A 14 -13.09 28.92 2.85
N PRO A 15 -12.95 29.66 3.96
CA PRO A 15 -13.16 29.06 5.27
C PRO A 15 -14.63 28.62 5.32
N PHE A 16 -14.88 27.32 5.33
CA PHE A 16 -16.17 26.78 5.71
C PHE A 16 -16.46 27.25 7.15
N ALA A 17 -17.18 28.34 7.30
CA ALA A 17 -17.86 28.63 8.52
C ALA A 17 -18.94 27.55 8.71
N VAL A 18 -18.56 26.47 9.34
CA VAL A 18 -19.50 25.48 9.86
C VAL A 18 -20.31 26.24 10.92
N PRO A 19 -21.64 26.43 10.76
CA PRO A 19 -22.43 26.99 11.82
C PRO A 19 -22.20 26.14 13.08
N ALA A 20 -21.82 26.79 14.18
CA ALA A 20 -21.69 26.13 15.47
C ALA A 20 -23.07 25.57 15.83
N ALA A 21 -23.27 24.29 15.54
CA ALA A 21 -24.40 23.56 16.08
C ALA A 21 -24.20 23.53 17.61
N HIS A 22 -25.00 24.29 18.31
CA HIS A 22 -25.16 24.18 19.75
C HIS A 22 -25.75 22.80 20.03
N GLY A 23 -24.90 21.80 20.09
CA GLY A 23 -25.22 20.42 20.42
C GLY A 23 -24.82 20.13 21.85
N GLN A 24 -25.81 19.79 22.61
CA GLN A 24 -25.74 19.34 23.98
C GLN A 24 -24.66 18.28 24.19
N GLY A 25 -23.79 18.54 25.18
CA GLY A 25 -23.09 17.50 25.95
C GLY A 25 -22.23 16.51 25.18
N ALA A 26 -21.19 16.97 24.46
CA ALA A 26 -20.06 16.09 24.21
C ALA A 26 -19.44 15.73 25.58
N PRO A 27 -19.22 14.43 25.89
CA PRO A 27 -18.49 14.08 27.10
C PRO A 27 -17.17 14.85 27.07
N ARG A 28 -16.90 15.63 28.11
CA ARG A 28 -15.63 16.31 28.32
C ARG A 28 -14.54 15.25 28.16
N ALA A 29 -13.92 15.20 26.99
CA ALA A 29 -12.64 14.52 26.83
C ALA A 29 -11.70 15.27 27.78
N SER A 30 -11.55 14.73 29.01
CA SER A 30 -10.43 15.06 29.87
C SER A 30 -9.21 14.99 28.95
N ALA A 31 -8.26 15.88 29.12
CA ALA A 31 -6.98 15.85 28.43
C ALA A 31 -6.48 14.40 28.49
N ALA A 32 -6.80 13.61 27.47
CA ALA A 32 -6.45 12.20 27.41
C ALA A 32 -4.93 12.21 27.31
N THR A 33 -4.37 11.96 28.44
CA THR A 33 -2.95 11.84 28.70
C THR A 33 -2.31 11.02 27.59
N GLU A 34 -1.18 11.45 27.12
CA GLU A 34 -0.30 10.79 26.14
C GLU A 34 0.15 9.37 26.57
N SER A 35 -0.30 8.87 27.72
CA SER A 35 0.00 7.55 28.26
C SER A 35 -1.25 6.69 28.32
N CYS A 36 -1.46 5.91 27.27
CA CYS A 36 -2.28 4.70 27.41
C CYS A 36 -1.56 3.68 28.31
N PRO A 37 -2.28 2.90 29.14
CA PRO A 37 -1.70 1.72 29.78
C PRO A 37 -1.06 0.84 28.70
N ALA A 38 0.00 0.12 29.08
CA ALA A 38 0.78 -0.71 28.16
C ALA A 38 -0.14 -1.49 27.21
N PRO A 39 0.12 -1.44 25.90
CA PRO A 39 -0.79 -2.04 24.93
C PRO A 39 -1.03 -3.48 25.28
N ARG A 40 -2.30 -3.85 25.44
CA ARG A 40 -2.66 -5.26 25.43
C ARG A 40 -2.25 -5.80 24.07
N ARG A 41 -1.71 -6.99 24.05
CA ARG A 41 -1.13 -7.65 22.89
C ARG A 41 -2.07 -7.63 21.72
N VAL A 42 -1.57 -7.32 20.55
CA VAL A 42 -2.36 -7.28 19.32
C VAL A 42 -1.87 -8.36 18.38
N ALA A 43 -2.82 -9.00 17.74
CA ALA A 43 -2.55 -9.89 16.62
C ALA A 43 -1.79 -9.12 15.53
N GLN A 44 -0.80 -9.78 14.96
CA GLN A 44 -0.02 -9.23 13.86
C GLN A 44 -0.89 -9.03 12.63
N LEU A 45 -0.81 -7.87 12.03
CA LEU A 45 -1.73 -7.41 10.99
C LEU A 45 -0.94 -6.92 9.77
N MET A 46 -1.51 -7.10 8.60
CA MET A 46 -1.00 -6.36 7.44
C MET A 46 -1.27 -4.86 7.61
N PRO A 47 -0.33 -3.98 7.20
CA PRO A 47 -0.51 -2.53 7.30
C PRO A 47 -1.75 -1.98 6.59
N SER A 48 -2.33 -2.74 5.67
CA SER A 48 -3.50 -2.38 4.86
C SER A 48 -4.81 -3.04 5.30
N ASP A 49 -4.82 -3.81 6.38
CA ASP A 49 -6.03 -4.54 6.77
C ASP A 49 -7.07 -3.66 7.51
N ALA A 50 -8.22 -4.26 7.77
CA ALA A 50 -9.36 -3.58 8.37
C ALA A 50 -9.08 -3.07 9.80
N HIS A 51 -8.18 -3.73 10.54
CA HIS A 51 -7.82 -3.27 11.88
C HIS A 51 -6.95 -2.01 11.82
N ALA A 52 -5.93 -1.97 10.94
CA ALA A 52 -5.12 -0.78 10.75
C ALA A 52 -5.98 0.41 10.31
N ASP A 53 -6.97 0.17 9.44
CA ASP A 53 -7.94 1.19 9.03
C ASP A 53 -8.84 1.64 10.20
N PHE A 54 -9.28 0.71 11.06
CA PHE A 54 -10.05 1.04 12.26
C PHE A 54 -9.27 1.90 13.26
N VAL A 55 -8.00 1.60 13.51
CA VAL A 55 -7.15 2.41 14.42
C VAL A 55 -7.08 3.86 13.94
N ARG A 56 -6.98 4.08 12.63
CA ARG A 56 -6.98 5.40 12.02
C ARG A 56 -8.31 6.14 12.27
N VAL A 57 -9.44 5.45 12.12
CA VAL A 57 -10.77 5.99 12.45
C VAL A 57 -10.89 6.28 13.95
N ALA A 58 -10.42 5.39 14.82
CA ALA A 58 -10.43 5.56 16.27
C ALA A 58 -9.59 6.77 16.72
N GLN A 59 -8.45 7.06 16.05
CA GLN A 59 -7.68 8.28 16.30
C GLN A 59 -8.50 9.55 16.00
N LEU A 60 -9.25 9.56 14.90
CA LEU A 60 -10.09 10.70 14.50
C LEU A 60 -11.30 10.84 15.42
N ALA A 61 -11.85 9.73 15.90
CA ALA A 61 -12.90 9.71 16.91
C ALA A 61 -12.41 10.08 18.33
N GLY A 62 -11.08 10.21 18.53
CA GLY A 62 -10.50 10.53 19.84
C GLY A 62 -10.38 9.32 20.80
N MET A 63 -10.52 8.10 20.28
CA MET A 63 -10.51 6.85 21.04
C MET A 63 -9.17 6.09 20.99
N ALA A 64 -8.24 6.53 20.16
CA ALA A 64 -6.89 6.00 20.08
C ALA A 64 -5.84 7.12 20.16
N PRO A 65 -4.62 6.82 20.67
CA PRO A 65 -3.53 7.78 20.69
C PRO A 65 -3.19 8.26 19.30
N ARG A 66 -2.80 9.52 19.19
CA ARG A 66 -2.35 10.07 17.93
C ARG A 66 -0.94 9.59 17.61
N SER A 67 -0.80 8.99 16.46
CA SER A 67 0.48 8.66 15.85
C SER A 67 0.52 9.16 14.41
N SER A 68 1.69 9.19 13.81
CA SER A 68 1.87 9.67 12.44
C SER A 68 1.11 8.82 11.44
N LEU A 69 1.09 7.51 11.62
CA LEU A 69 0.63 6.48 10.67
C LEU A 69 1.33 6.59 9.30
N LEU A 70 2.51 7.22 9.26
CA LEU A 70 3.28 7.42 8.03
C LEU A 70 4.14 6.21 7.70
N LEU A 71 4.71 5.58 8.73
CA LEU A 71 5.58 4.40 8.60
C LEU A 71 4.92 3.24 9.33
N ARG A 72 4.37 2.29 8.59
CA ARG A 72 3.58 1.17 9.14
C ARG A 72 4.22 -0.16 8.79
N ARG A 73 4.35 -1.03 9.78
CA ARG A 73 4.73 -2.44 9.68
C ARG A 73 3.68 -3.31 10.37
N GLY A 74 3.58 -4.58 10.01
CA GLY A 74 2.67 -5.52 10.64
C GLY A 74 2.90 -5.70 12.14
N ALA A 75 4.17 -5.74 12.56
CA ALA A 75 4.58 -5.87 13.96
C ALA A 75 4.49 -4.59 14.77
N ASP A 76 4.05 -3.50 14.20
CA ASP A 76 4.02 -2.23 14.89
C ASP A 76 2.86 -2.17 15.89
N THR A 77 3.17 -2.49 17.15
CA THR A 77 2.21 -2.42 18.27
C THR A 77 1.62 -1.02 18.48
N ARG A 78 2.19 0.02 17.88
CA ARG A 78 1.64 1.39 17.95
C ARG A 78 0.28 1.49 17.28
N PHE A 79 -0.02 0.61 16.32
CA PHE A 79 -1.33 0.56 15.66
C PHE A 79 -2.39 -0.21 16.45
N ALA A 80 -1.99 -0.78 17.55
CA ALA A 80 -2.80 -1.68 18.33
C ALA A 80 -3.43 -1.02 19.56
N VAL A 81 -3.10 0.23 19.84
CA VAL A 81 -3.47 0.85 21.09
C VAL A 81 -4.77 1.62 20.96
N VAL A 82 -5.82 1.05 21.51
CA VAL A 82 -7.04 1.75 21.83
C VAL A 82 -7.01 2.09 23.31
N CYS A 83 -6.99 3.37 23.67
CA CYS A 83 -6.77 3.83 25.03
C CYS A 83 -7.96 3.57 25.98
N ARG A 84 -9.12 3.28 25.44
CA ARG A 84 -10.35 3.06 26.20
C ARG A 84 -11.07 1.86 25.62
N GLU A 85 -11.24 0.86 26.46
CA GLU A 85 -12.13 -0.25 26.15
C GLU A 85 -13.56 0.22 26.38
N ASP A 86 -14.24 0.60 25.32
CA ASP A 86 -15.67 0.77 25.28
C ASP A 86 -16.27 -0.26 24.31
N GLU A 87 -17.59 -0.30 24.23
CA GLU A 87 -18.29 -1.24 23.35
C GLU A 87 -17.88 -1.11 21.88
N MET A 88 -17.51 0.09 21.43
CA MET A 88 -17.11 0.36 20.06
C MET A 88 -15.72 -0.22 19.72
N THR A 89 -14.82 -0.18 20.68
CA THR A 89 -13.41 -0.59 20.50
C THR A 89 -13.14 -2.03 20.91
N ALA A 90 -13.97 -2.57 21.82
CA ALA A 90 -13.84 -3.93 22.32
C ALA A 90 -13.73 -5.00 21.22
N PRO A 91 -14.46 -4.95 20.08
CA PRO A 91 -14.31 -5.91 19.02
C PRO A 91 -12.92 -5.94 18.37
N TRP A 92 -12.18 -4.84 18.44
CA TRP A 92 -10.88 -4.67 17.81
C TRP A 92 -9.69 -4.87 18.74
N SER A 93 -9.93 -4.85 20.08
CA SER A 93 -8.86 -4.83 21.08
C SER A 93 -8.49 -6.22 21.63
N GLN A 94 -9.06 -7.30 21.12
CA GLN A 94 -8.90 -8.62 21.73
C GLN A 94 -7.63 -9.34 21.28
N PRO A 95 -6.71 -9.64 22.19
CA PRO A 95 -5.57 -10.50 21.91
C PRO A 95 -6.02 -11.94 21.68
N GLY A 96 -5.24 -12.68 20.90
CA GLY A 96 -5.33 -14.14 20.87
C GLY A 96 -5.00 -14.75 22.24
N PRO A 97 -5.30 -16.04 22.47
CA PRO A 97 -4.87 -16.73 23.66
C PRO A 97 -3.35 -16.72 23.75
N GLY A 98 -2.83 -16.47 24.94
CA GLY A 98 -1.40 -16.38 25.19
C GLY A 98 -1.00 -17.05 26.47
N LEU A 99 0.25 -17.53 26.50
CA LEU A 99 0.90 -18.15 27.62
C LEU A 99 2.01 -17.25 28.14
N SER A 100 2.03 -16.99 29.43
CA SER A 100 3.13 -16.33 30.13
C SER A 100 3.96 -17.35 30.85
N LEU A 101 5.23 -17.46 30.51
CA LEU A 101 6.16 -18.42 31.13
C LEU A 101 7.09 -17.71 32.13
N PRO A 102 7.68 -18.48 33.08
CA PRO A 102 8.70 -17.98 33.97
C PRO A 102 9.85 -17.31 33.18
N GLY A 103 10.47 -16.27 33.73
CA GLY A 103 11.51 -15.51 33.06
C GLY A 103 11.00 -14.44 32.09
N GLY A 104 9.70 -14.15 32.07
CA GLY A 104 9.13 -13.04 31.29
C GLY A 104 8.91 -13.34 29.81
N LEU A 105 8.97 -14.62 29.40
CA LEU A 105 8.62 -15.03 28.06
C LEU A 105 7.10 -15.09 27.90
N HIS A 106 6.58 -14.39 26.91
CA HIS A 106 5.17 -14.41 26.52
C HIS A 106 5.04 -14.98 25.11
N ILE A 107 4.15 -15.93 24.92
CA ILE A 107 3.83 -16.55 23.63
C ILE A 107 2.35 -16.34 23.38
N ASP A 108 2.00 -15.80 22.23
CA ASP A 108 0.62 -15.51 21.81
C ASP A 108 0.32 -16.25 20.50
N LEU A 109 -0.87 -16.84 20.42
CA LEU A 109 -1.38 -17.41 19.17
C LEU A 109 -1.87 -16.26 18.27
N ILE A 110 -1.38 -16.22 17.03
CA ILE A 110 -1.94 -15.38 15.99
C ILE A 110 -3.19 -16.07 15.47
N PRO A 111 -4.38 -15.46 15.61
CA PRO A 111 -5.63 -16.10 15.23
C PRO A 111 -5.66 -16.55 13.78
N LEU A 112 -6.25 -17.72 13.55
CA LEU A 112 -6.45 -18.22 12.19
C LEU A 112 -7.45 -17.34 11.45
N THR A 113 -7.04 -16.86 10.28
CA THR A 113 -7.85 -16.03 9.40
C THR A 113 -7.85 -16.60 7.99
N SER A 114 -9.00 -16.62 7.36
CA SER A 114 -9.16 -17.00 5.95
C SER A 114 -9.74 -15.84 5.18
N SER A 115 -9.22 -15.58 3.99
CA SER A 115 -9.80 -14.63 3.04
C SER A 115 -9.95 -15.33 1.68
N THR A 116 -11.18 -15.38 1.20
CA THR A 116 -11.51 -15.99 -0.10
C THR A 116 -12.04 -14.93 -1.04
N HIS A 117 -11.46 -14.86 -2.22
CA HIS A 117 -11.82 -13.95 -3.30
C HIS A 117 -12.39 -14.74 -4.48
N TYR A 118 -13.38 -14.19 -5.15
CA TYR A 118 -13.88 -14.70 -6.42
C TYR A 118 -13.98 -13.58 -7.44
N ASN A 119 -13.38 -13.75 -8.59
CA ASN A 119 -13.47 -12.86 -9.73
C ASN A 119 -14.13 -13.57 -10.92
N SER A 120 -15.21 -13.02 -11.44
CA SER A 120 -15.98 -13.67 -12.50
C SER A 120 -15.34 -13.55 -13.89
N ALA A 121 -14.66 -12.44 -14.19
CA ALA A 121 -14.16 -12.14 -15.54
C ALA A 121 -12.66 -11.88 -15.62
N TYR A 122 -12.10 -11.07 -14.72
CA TYR A 122 -10.69 -10.70 -14.70
C TYR A 122 -10.21 -10.46 -13.27
N PRO A 123 -8.89 -10.49 -13.00
CA PRO A 123 -8.33 -10.27 -11.68
C PRO A 123 -8.69 -8.88 -11.11
N ARG A 124 -9.05 -8.85 -9.82
CA ARG A 124 -9.11 -7.63 -9.03
C ARG A 124 -8.17 -7.77 -7.86
N ASP A 125 -6.92 -7.44 -8.10
CA ASP A 125 -5.84 -7.59 -7.16
C ASP A 125 -5.36 -6.23 -6.67
N ARG A 126 -5.56 -5.93 -5.37
CA ARG A 126 -5.15 -4.66 -4.76
C ARG A 126 -4.81 -4.87 -3.28
N ASN A 127 -3.55 -4.65 -2.94
CA ASN A 127 -3.04 -4.75 -1.56
C ASN A 127 -3.31 -6.11 -0.90
N ASN A 128 -3.23 -7.20 -1.67
CA ASN A 128 -3.50 -8.56 -1.18
C ASN A 128 -2.21 -9.31 -0.76
N GLY A 129 -1.04 -8.64 -0.74
CA GLY A 129 0.22 -9.28 -0.35
C GLY A 129 0.59 -10.43 -1.29
N ALA A 130 0.74 -11.63 -0.76
CA ALA A 130 1.14 -12.80 -1.55
C ALA A 130 0.02 -13.36 -2.46
N LEU A 131 -1.25 -13.04 -2.20
CA LEU A 131 -2.39 -13.53 -2.97
C LEU A 131 -2.59 -12.72 -4.26
N TRP A 132 -2.56 -13.36 -5.42
CA TRP A 132 -2.77 -12.71 -6.73
C TRP A 132 -4.23 -12.31 -7.01
N ALA A 133 -5.18 -12.91 -6.31
CA ALA A 133 -6.62 -12.70 -6.53
C ALA A 133 -7.03 -12.74 -8.02
N GLY A 134 -6.58 -13.79 -8.71
CA GLY A 134 -6.80 -14.02 -10.13
C GLY A 134 -8.28 -14.23 -10.50
N ARG A 135 -8.57 -14.55 -11.76
CA ARG A 135 -9.92 -14.96 -12.16
C ARG A 135 -10.28 -16.32 -11.55
N GLY A 136 -11.50 -16.48 -11.07
CA GLY A 136 -11.95 -17.67 -10.33
C GLY A 136 -11.81 -17.48 -8.83
N VAL A 137 -11.64 -18.56 -8.10
CA VAL A 137 -11.50 -18.58 -6.65
C VAL A 137 -10.04 -18.48 -6.27
N SER A 138 -9.72 -17.57 -5.33
CA SER A 138 -8.41 -17.44 -4.71
C SER A 138 -8.60 -17.37 -3.19
N THR A 139 -7.83 -18.13 -2.43
CA THR A 139 -7.97 -18.22 -0.96
C THR A 139 -6.60 -18.13 -0.30
N GLU A 140 -6.54 -17.36 0.76
CA GLU A 140 -5.40 -17.36 1.68
C GLU A 140 -5.85 -17.79 3.07
N LEU A 141 -4.98 -18.53 3.76
CA LEU A 141 -5.14 -18.92 5.16
C LEU A 141 -3.91 -18.46 5.93
N LYS A 142 -4.12 -17.61 6.93
CA LYS A 142 -3.08 -17.01 7.78
C LYS A 142 -3.24 -17.45 9.22
N GLY A 143 -2.14 -17.62 9.90
CA GLY A 143 -2.11 -17.87 11.34
C GLY A 143 -0.66 -18.10 11.77
N GLY A 144 -0.46 -18.27 13.07
CA GLY A 144 0.91 -18.47 13.55
C GLY A 144 1.07 -18.26 15.03
N VAL A 145 2.28 -17.92 15.42
CA VAL A 145 2.65 -17.64 16.82
C VAL A 145 3.53 -16.39 16.88
N SER A 146 3.39 -15.63 17.93
CA SER A 146 4.29 -14.54 18.26
C SER A 146 4.84 -14.69 19.68
N PHE A 147 6.01 -14.15 19.92
CA PHE A 147 6.61 -14.16 21.25
C PHE A 147 7.24 -12.81 21.59
N ARG A 148 7.38 -12.59 22.92
CA ARG A 148 8.12 -11.46 23.47
C ARG A 148 8.88 -11.91 24.71
N TRP A 149 10.16 -11.55 24.74
CA TRP A 149 11.06 -11.84 25.86
C TRP A 149 12.01 -10.66 26.10
N GLY A 150 11.70 -9.85 27.11
CA GLY A 150 12.42 -8.60 27.34
C GLY A 150 12.40 -7.70 26.11
N PRO A 151 13.57 -7.29 25.59
CA PRO A 151 13.68 -6.47 24.37
C PRO A 151 13.50 -7.24 23.07
N LEU A 152 13.52 -8.59 23.13
CA LEU A 152 13.39 -9.45 21.97
C LEU A 152 11.93 -9.79 21.71
N SER A 153 11.50 -9.67 20.47
CA SER A 153 10.17 -10.09 19.99
C SER A 153 10.27 -10.74 18.62
N GLY A 154 9.32 -11.61 18.32
CA GLY A 154 9.25 -12.25 17.02
C GLY A 154 7.88 -12.81 16.73
N ALA A 155 7.64 -13.07 15.45
CA ALA A 155 6.48 -13.80 15.00
C ALA A 155 6.83 -14.71 13.83
N PHE A 156 6.19 -15.87 13.80
CA PHE A 156 6.14 -16.73 12.64
C PHE A 156 4.68 -16.81 12.20
N ALA A 157 4.36 -16.15 11.08
CA ALA A 157 3.00 -15.90 10.60
C ALA A 157 2.87 -16.22 9.10
N PRO A 158 3.06 -17.49 8.69
CA PRO A 158 3.00 -17.91 7.31
C PRO A 158 1.59 -17.78 6.73
N VAL A 159 1.54 -17.73 5.40
CA VAL A 159 0.32 -17.68 4.59
C VAL A 159 0.30 -18.90 3.67
N LEU A 160 -0.77 -19.66 3.72
CA LEU A 160 -1.08 -20.71 2.75
C LEU A 160 -1.95 -20.11 1.65
N LEU A 161 -1.60 -20.38 0.40
CA LEU A 161 -2.21 -19.80 -0.78
C LEU A 161 -2.81 -20.90 -1.68
N TYR A 162 -3.98 -20.61 -2.21
CA TYR A 162 -4.61 -21.38 -3.28
C TYR A 162 -5.26 -20.42 -4.26
N GLU A 163 -5.00 -20.61 -5.57
CA GLU A 163 -5.53 -19.77 -6.64
C GLU A 163 -5.96 -20.63 -7.82
N GLN A 164 -7.23 -20.56 -8.16
CA GLN A 164 -7.78 -21.30 -9.30
C GLN A 164 -7.20 -20.82 -10.64
N ASN A 165 -6.81 -19.56 -10.73
CA ASN A 165 -6.13 -18.95 -11.86
C ASN A 165 -6.78 -19.22 -13.23
N ARG A 166 -8.09 -19.06 -13.32
CA ARG A 166 -8.84 -19.27 -14.56
C ARG A 166 -8.36 -18.38 -15.70
N ALA A 167 -8.31 -18.93 -16.91
CA ALA A 167 -7.93 -18.19 -18.11
C ALA A 167 -8.89 -17.03 -18.41
N PHE A 168 -8.34 -15.92 -18.87
CA PHE A 168 -9.06 -14.77 -19.41
C PHE A 168 -8.22 -14.15 -20.54
N SER A 169 -8.83 -13.32 -21.37
CA SER A 169 -8.14 -12.69 -22.49
C SER A 169 -7.03 -11.76 -21.99
N ILE A 170 -5.79 -12.04 -22.33
CA ILE A 170 -4.64 -11.18 -22.11
C ILE A 170 -4.06 -10.73 -23.45
N VAL A 171 -3.43 -9.57 -23.49
CA VAL A 171 -2.71 -9.13 -24.68
C VAL A 171 -1.38 -9.83 -24.73
N THR A 172 -1.28 -10.83 -25.58
CA THR A 172 -0.01 -11.39 -26.00
C THR A 172 0.50 -10.54 -27.15
N GLY A 173 1.55 -9.74 -26.93
CA GLY A 173 2.06 -8.86 -28.00
C GLY A 173 2.56 -9.63 -29.20
N THR A 174 2.39 -9.07 -30.39
CA THR A 174 2.96 -9.59 -31.64
C THR A 174 4.01 -8.60 -32.18
N PRO A 175 5.20 -9.06 -32.55
CA PRO A 175 5.76 -10.38 -32.24
C PRO A 175 6.20 -10.49 -30.78
N PRO A 176 6.19 -11.70 -30.17
CA PRO A 176 6.80 -11.90 -28.87
C PRO A 176 8.27 -11.51 -28.97
N ARG A 177 8.75 -10.69 -28.03
CA ARG A 177 10.19 -10.44 -27.94
C ARG A 177 10.87 -11.73 -27.47
N PRO A 178 11.93 -12.19 -28.13
CA PRO A 178 12.65 -13.36 -27.67
C PRO A 178 13.06 -13.21 -26.20
N GLY A 179 12.86 -14.26 -25.39
CA GLY A 179 13.23 -14.28 -23.99
C GLY A 179 12.24 -13.62 -23.02
N LEU A 180 11.13 -13.05 -23.49
CA LEU A 180 10.07 -12.55 -22.60
C LEU A 180 8.86 -13.48 -22.56
N SER A 181 8.36 -13.71 -21.36
CA SER A 181 7.13 -14.46 -21.14
C SER A 181 5.92 -13.81 -21.82
N PRO A 182 4.94 -14.60 -22.32
CA PRO A 182 3.71 -14.09 -22.90
C PRO A 182 2.82 -13.34 -21.89
N TYR A 183 3.03 -13.54 -20.60
CA TYR A 183 2.24 -12.93 -19.52
C TYR A 183 2.71 -11.53 -19.13
N VAL A 184 3.90 -11.11 -19.57
CA VAL A 184 4.49 -9.82 -19.23
C VAL A 184 3.61 -8.67 -19.64
N TYR A 185 3.44 -7.70 -18.75
CA TYR A 185 2.87 -6.40 -19.11
C TYR A 185 3.80 -5.66 -20.06
N ARG A 186 3.25 -5.25 -21.19
CA ARG A 186 4.00 -4.48 -22.19
C ARG A 186 3.60 -3.03 -22.15
N GLY A 187 4.48 -2.20 -21.60
CA GLY A 187 4.40 -0.76 -21.68
C GLY A 187 5.07 -0.20 -22.94
N ASN A 188 4.77 1.04 -23.27
CA ASN A 188 5.39 1.75 -24.41
C ASN A 188 6.85 2.13 -24.11
N THR A 189 7.19 2.40 -22.86
CA THR A 189 8.48 2.94 -22.41
C THR A 189 9.41 1.95 -21.73
N GLY A 190 8.96 0.73 -21.48
CA GLY A 190 9.77 -0.29 -20.83
C GLY A 190 8.98 -1.54 -20.47
N ASN A 191 9.71 -2.60 -20.19
CA ASN A 191 9.15 -3.79 -19.63
C ASN A 191 9.03 -3.60 -18.11
N ILE A 192 8.18 -4.39 -17.47
CA ILE A 192 8.07 -4.48 -16.03
C ILE A 192 7.64 -5.90 -15.67
N ASP A 193 8.21 -6.48 -14.63
CA ASP A 193 7.79 -7.76 -14.09
C ASP A 193 6.46 -7.60 -13.34
N TRP A 194 5.40 -7.48 -14.12
CA TRP A 194 4.03 -7.37 -13.65
C TRP A 194 3.11 -8.18 -14.56
N PRO A 195 3.27 -9.52 -14.56
CA PRO A 195 2.47 -10.39 -15.41
C PRO A 195 0.99 -10.26 -15.09
N ARG A 196 0.18 -10.34 -16.13
CA ARG A 196 -1.29 -10.25 -16.01
C ARG A 196 -1.91 -11.48 -15.41
N ARG A 197 -1.17 -12.58 -15.44
CA ARG A 197 -1.60 -13.89 -14.97
C ARG A 197 -0.38 -14.71 -14.56
N PRO A 198 -0.38 -15.42 -13.43
CA PRO A 198 0.70 -16.30 -13.02
C PRO A 198 0.62 -17.65 -13.76
N GLY A 199 1.02 -17.67 -15.04
CA GLY A 199 0.97 -18.88 -15.86
C GLY A 199 -0.44 -19.38 -16.17
N ASP A 200 -0.56 -20.64 -16.62
CA ASP A 200 -1.83 -21.26 -17.02
C ASP A 200 -2.43 -22.19 -15.95
N GLU A 201 -1.61 -22.65 -15.02
CA GLU A 201 -1.98 -23.64 -14.03
C GLU A 201 -2.60 -23.03 -12.76
N THR A 202 -3.33 -23.83 -12.03
CA THR A 202 -3.74 -23.54 -10.65
C THR A 202 -2.51 -23.40 -9.77
N GLN A 203 -2.47 -22.35 -8.96
CA GLN A 203 -1.34 -22.05 -8.09
C GLN A 203 -1.66 -22.45 -6.64
N SER A 204 -0.67 -22.99 -5.96
CA SER A 204 -0.71 -23.19 -4.51
C SER A 204 0.69 -23.03 -3.93
N GLY A 205 0.77 -22.49 -2.73
CA GLY A 205 2.06 -22.21 -2.14
C GLY A 205 2.00 -21.79 -0.68
N ILE A 206 3.17 -21.59 -0.12
CA ILE A 206 3.39 -21.07 1.22
C ILE A 206 4.27 -19.84 1.10
N ASP A 207 3.84 -18.76 1.71
CA ASP A 207 4.63 -17.54 1.90
C ASP A 207 4.96 -17.35 3.38
N LEU A 208 6.12 -16.78 3.71
CA LEU A 208 6.51 -16.52 5.09
C LEU A 208 5.62 -15.44 5.75
N GLY A 209 4.89 -14.69 4.93
CA GLY A 209 3.92 -13.71 5.39
C GLY A 209 4.53 -12.64 6.28
N GLN A 210 3.83 -12.32 7.36
CA GLN A 210 4.22 -11.26 8.27
C GLN A 210 5.15 -11.77 9.39
N SER A 211 6.25 -12.47 9.01
CA SER A 211 7.20 -13.06 9.96
C SER A 211 8.36 -12.13 10.24
N TYR A 212 8.81 -12.08 11.50
CA TYR A 212 9.94 -11.22 11.90
C TYR A 212 10.64 -11.73 13.16
N LEU A 213 11.88 -11.25 13.33
CA LEU A 213 12.64 -11.26 14.59
C LEU A 213 13.15 -9.84 14.83
N ARG A 214 12.85 -9.25 16.00
CA ARG A 214 13.09 -7.86 16.31
C ARG A 214 13.68 -7.70 17.71
N LEU A 215 14.69 -6.83 17.80
CA LEU A 215 15.31 -6.40 19.04
C LEU A 215 15.04 -4.90 19.23
N ASP A 216 14.39 -4.55 20.35
CA ASP A 216 14.09 -3.18 20.74
C ASP A 216 15.03 -2.69 21.83
N ILE A 217 15.95 -1.80 21.50
CA ILE A 217 16.84 -1.11 22.42
C ILE A 217 16.57 0.38 22.27
N PHE A 218 15.61 0.88 23.06
CA PHE A 218 15.17 2.28 22.91
C PHE A 218 16.36 3.26 22.85
N PRO A 219 16.36 4.18 21.87
CA PRO A 219 15.26 4.51 20.92
C PRO A 219 15.23 3.69 19.60
N ILE A 220 16.06 2.70 19.47
CA ILE A 220 16.31 1.96 18.23
C ILE A 220 15.63 0.58 18.27
N ALA A 221 15.18 0.13 17.13
CA ALA A 221 14.78 -1.25 16.84
C ALA A 221 15.55 -1.75 15.63
N LEU A 222 15.99 -3.00 15.68
CA LEU A 222 16.65 -3.66 14.56
C LEU A 222 16.15 -5.10 14.44
N GLY A 223 16.25 -5.68 13.25
CA GLY A 223 15.82 -7.06 13.07
C GLY A 223 15.85 -7.54 11.61
N VAL A 224 15.26 -8.70 11.43
CA VAL A 224 15.03 -9.33 10.12
C VAL A 224 13.54 -9.60 9.97
N SER A 225 13.03 -9.44 8.76
CA SER A 225 11.58 -9.54 8.51
C SER A 225 11.26 -9.92 7.07
N THR A 226 10.06 -10.48 6.90
CA THR A 226 9.37 -10.62 5.61
C THR A 226 8.03 -9.86 5.62
N GLU A 227 7.84 -8.92 6.56
CA GLU A 227 6.61 -8.14 6.65
C GLU A 227 6.42 -7.20 5.48
N ASN A 228 5.18 -6.93 5.15
CA ASN A 228 4.84 -5.80 4.30
C ASN A 228 5.12 -4.47 5.02
N LEU A 229 5.58 -3.52 4.26
CA LEU A 229 5.79 -2.14 4.68
C LEU A 229 4.74 -1.26 4.01
N TRP A 230 4.27 -0.23 4.72
CA TRP A 230 3.42 0.79 4.15
C TRP A 230 3.95 2.16 4.53
N TRP A 231 4.54 2.85 3.58
CA TRP A 231 5.10 4.17 3.77
C TRP A 231 4.25 5.23 3.08
N GLY A 232 3.95 6.29 3.81
CA GLY A 232 3.05 7.33 3.35
C GLY A 232 1.65 7.26 3.98
N PRO A 233 0.89 8.34 3.86
CA PRO A 233 -0.42 8.50 4.50
C PRO A 233 -1.58 7.92 3.70
N GLY A 234 -1.36 7.48 2.47
CA GLY A 234 -2.41 6.93 1.61
C GLY A 234 -3.15 5.76 2.25
N ARG A 235 -4.40 5.56 1.85
CA ARG A 235 -5.28 4.49 2.36
C ARG A 235 -5.48 3.38 1.33
N ARG A 236 -5.69 3.76 0.08
CA ARG A 236 -5.90 2.83 -1.03
C ARG A 236 -4.61 2.53 -1.76
N ASN A 237 -3.73 3.52 -1.84
CA ASN A 237 -2.45 3.43 -2.48
C ASN A 237 -1.36 4.04 -1.58
N ALA A 238 -0.12 3.58 -1.75
CA ALA A 238 1.10 4.22 -1.27
C ALA A 238 2.11 4.16 -2.41
N LEU A 239 2.87 5.22 -2.62
CA LEU A 239 3.67 5.34 -3.84
C LEU A 239 4.98 4.55 -3.79
N ILE A 240 5.57 4.37 -2.60
CA ILE A 240 6.86 3.67 -2.47
C ILE A 240 6.67 2.25 -1.91
N MET A 241 6.08 2.09 -0.74
CA MET A 241 5.87 0.78 -0.11
C MET A 241 4.39 0.59 0.21
N SER A 242 3.82 -0.50 -0.31
CA SER A 242 2.43 -0.89 -0.08
C SER A 242 2.33 -2.38 0.24
N SER A 243 1.11 -2.87 0.44
CA SER A 243 0.85 -4.30 0.59
C SER A 243 0.44 -4.97 -0.73
N THR A 244 0.79 -4.41 -1.88
CA THR A 244 0.42 -4.98 -3.19
C THR A 244 1.28 -6.20 -3.52
N ALA A 245 2.61 -6.09 -3.38
CA ALA A 245 3.51 -7.25 -3.46
C ALA A 245 3.47 -8.08 -2.17
N PRO A 246 3.92 -9.35 -2.18
CA PRO A 246 4.29 -10.05 -0.95
C PRO A 246 5.38 -9.28 -0.21
N GLY A 247 5.50 -9.50 1.09
CA GLY A 247 6.62 -8.98 1.83
C GLY A 247 7.93 -9.63 1.36
N PHE A 248 9.02 -8.89 1.37
CA PHE A 248 10.33 -9.37 0.92
C PHE A 248 11.29 -9.57 2.11
N PRO A 249 12.24 -10.52 2.03
CA PRO A 249 13.23 -10.71 3.07
C PRO A 249 14.13 -9.48 3.18
N HIS A 250 14.17 -8.87 4.36
CA HIS A 250 14.96 -7.68 4.64
C HIS A 250 15.48 -7.62 6.08
N VAL A 251 16.61 -6.94 6.24
CA VAL A 251 17.10 -6.43 7.53
C VAL A 251 16.57 -5.01 7.69
N PHE A 252 16.25 -4.61 8.90
CA PHE A 252 15.81 -3.25 9.17
C PHE A 252 16.50 -2.63 10.37
N LEU A 253 16.59 -1.30 10.35
CA LEU A 253 16.99 -0.45 11.46
C LEU A 253 16.00 0.73 11.52
N GLY A 254 15.34 0.91 12.65
CA GLY A 254 14.31 1.95 12.75
C GLY A 254 14.16 2.47 14.18
N SER A 255 13.23 3.39 14.35
CA SER A 255 12.81 3.83 15.66
C SER A 255 11.98 2.74 16.35
N SER A 256 12.30 2.38 17.59
CA SER A 256 11.46 1.46 18.38
C SER A 256 10.08 2.06 18.67
N ARG A 257 10.04 3.37 18.81
CA ARG A 257 8.85 4.24 18.92
C ARG A 257 9.26 5.66 18.52
N PRO A 258 8.31 6.58 18.21
CA PRO A 258 8.65 7.95 17.91
C PRO A 258 9.48 8.60 19.05
N VAL A 259 10.60 9.20 18.70
CA VAL A 259 11.51 9.86 19.62
C VAL A 259 11.01 11.28 19.87
N ASN A 260 10.76 11.63 21.14
CA ASN A 260 10.39 12.98 21.51
C ASN A 260 11.62 13.88 21.51
N LEU A 261 11.62 14.86 20.62
CA LEU A 261 12.58 15.94 20.57
C LEU A 261 11.93 17.22 21.14
N TRP A 262 12.72 18.24 21.49
CA TRP A 262 12.18 19.50 22.02
C TRP A 262 11.24 20.22 21.04
N PHE A 263 11.45 20.03 19.74
CA PHE A 263 10.67 20.64 18.65
C PHE A 263 9.62 19.72 18.02
N GLY A 264 9.55 18.44 18.40
CA GLY A 264 8.56 17.53 17.84
C GLY A 264 8.87 16.05 18.06
N LYS A 265 8.15 15.19 17.36
CA LYS A 265 8.33 13.73 17.38
C LYS A 265 8.96 13.28 16.07
N PHE A 266 10.02 12.50 16.17
CA PHE A 266 10.77 11.97 15.02
C PHE A 266 10.69 10.45 14.99
N GLU A 267 10.58 9.88 13.81
CA GLU A 267 10.68 8.44 13.57
C GLU A 267 11.36 8.17 12.24
N PHE A 268 12.02 7.02 12.13
CA PHE A 268 12.63 6.56 10.89
C PHE A 268 12.54 5.04 10.76
N ASP A 269 12.68 4.57 9.53
CA ASP A 269 12.71 3.17 9.14
C ASP A 269 13.63 3.00 7.93
N ALA A 270 14.74 2.27 8.11
CA ALA A 270 15.69 1.92 7.07
C ALA A 270 15.65 0.42 6.84
N VAL A 271 15.60 0.00 5.58
CA VAL A 271 15.50 -1.41 5.19
C VAL A 271 16.49 -1.73 4.09
N TRP A 272 17.04 -2.93 4.17
CA TRP A 272 17.93 -3.52 3.17
C TRP A 272 17.45 -4.93 2.89
N GLY A 273 17.04 -5.18 1.66
CA GLY A 273 16.40 -6.43 1.31
C GLY A 273 16.76 -6.97 -0.07
N ARG A 274 16.23 -8.15 -0.33
CA ARG A 274 16.34 -8.82 -1.61
C ARG A 274 14.98 -8.91 -2.27
N LEU A 275 14.91 -8.47 -3.52
CA LEU A 275 13.77 -8.65 -4.40
C LEU A 275 14.05 -9.77 -5.39
N GLU A 276 13.00 -10.47 -5.76
CA GLU A 276 13.03 -11.57 -6.70
C GLU A 276 12.15 -11.25 -7.90
N GLU A 277 12.53 -11.74 -9.06
CA GLU A 277 11.73 -11.74 -10.27
C GLU A 277 10.64 -12.82 -10.17
N SER A 278 9.59 -12.71 -10.95
CA SER A 278 8.62 -13.79 -11.10
C SER A 278 9.06 -14.79 -12.17
N ASP A 279 8.64 -16.05 -12.04
CA ASP A 279 8.84 -17.09 -13.06
C ASP A 279 8.14 -16.77 -14.40
N TYR A 280 7.48 -15.61 -14.49
CA TYR A 280 6.63 -15.21 -15.63
C TYR A 280 7.12 -13.93 -16.32
N PHE A 281 8.39 -13.55 -16.15
CA PHE A 281 8.95 -12.35 -16.75
C PHE A 281 9.87 -12.67 -17.93
N ASP A 282 11.06 -13.17 -17.71
CA ASP A 282 12.00 -13.52 -18.79
C ASP A 282 12.77 -14.83 -18.48
N ASP A 283 13.62 -15.26 -19.40
CA ASP A 283 14.41 -16.49 -19.27
C ASP A 283 15.87 -16.22 -18.84
N ASN A 284 16.18 -15.00 -18.41
CA ASN A 284 17.53 -14.59 -18.06
C ASN A 284 17.82 -14.73 -16.55
N PRO A 285 18.50 -15.79 -16.10
CA PRO A 285 18.76 -16.01 -14.68
C PRO A 285 19.81 -15.06 -14.08
N GLU A 286 20.45 -14.21 -14.87
CA GLU A 286 21.47 -13.26 -14.38
C GLU A 286 20.87 -12.02 -13.72
N ASN A 287 19.59 -11.74 -13.96
CA ASN A 287 18.90 -10.56 -13.44
C ASN A 287 17.77 -10.88 -12.46
N ASP A 288 17.48 -12.15 -12.14
CA ASP A 288 16.39 -12.60 -11.27
C ASP A 288 16.36 -11.91 -9.90
N ARG A 289 17.50 -11.45 -9.41
CA ARG A 289 17.64 -10.90 -8.06
C ARG A 289 18.10 -9.47 -8.07
N ARG A 290 17.46 -8.68 -7.22
CA ARG A 290 17.79 -7.27 -7.02
C ARG A 290 17.93 -6.98 -5.53
N LEU A 291 18.79 -6.02 -5.22
CA LEU A 291 18.88 -5.41 -3.91
C LEU A 291 17.93 -4.23 -3.83
N ILE A 292 17.35 -4.03 -2.68
CA ILE A 292 16.65 -2.81 -2.32
C ILE A 292 17.25 -2.24 -1.05
N ALA A 293 17.56 -0.94 -1.06
CA ALA A 293 17.98 -0.19 0.09
C ALA A 293 17.10 1.05 0.21
N SER A 294 16.38 1.18 1.31
CA SER A 294 15.37 2.23 1.44
C SER A 294 15.39 2.86 2.82
N LEU A 295 15.07 4.15 2.87
CA LEU A 295 14.93 4.93 4.09
C LEU A 295 13.63 5.72 4.05
N ALA A 296 12.90 5.71 5.16
CA ALA A 296 11.77 6.60 5.38
C ALA A 296 11.91 7.32 6.71
N VAL A 297 11.50 8.59 6.74
CA VAL A 297 11.50 9.43 7.94
C VAL A 297 10.14 10.07 8.14
N GLY A 298 9.76 10.25 9.39
CA GLY A 298 8.54 10.92 9.80
C GLY A 298 8.82 11.96 10.88
N PHE A 299 8.16 13.09 10.81
CA PHE A 299 8.30 14.19 11.76
C PHE A 299 6.94 14.81 12.09
N GLY A 300 6.61 14.90 13.37
CA GLY A 300 5.43 15.60 13.87
C GLY A 300 5.82 16.85 14.64
N PRO A 301 5.68 18.07 14.07
CA PRO A 301 6.04 19.32 14.76
C PRO A 301 5.17 19.56 15.99
N ARG A 302 5.77 20.00 17.09
CA ARG A 302 5.08 20.24 18.36
C ARG A 302 4.09 21.42 18.28
N TRP A 303 4.41 22.42 17.47
CA TRP A 303 3.63 23.67 17.35
C TRP A 303 2.42 23.57 16.42
N ILE A 304 2.30 22.49 15.63
CA ILE A 304 1.11 22.24 14.79
C ILE A 304 0.53 20.87 15.16
N PRO A 305 -0.34 20.80 16.15
CA PRO A 305 -0.90 19.53 16.59
C PRO A 305 -1.63 18.78 15.48
N GLY A 306 -1.28 17.50 15.31
CA GLY A 306 -1.89 16.63 14.30
C GLY A 306 -1.27 16.75 12.91
N LEU A 307 -0.30 17.63 12.68
CA LEU A 307 0.50 17.62 11.45
C LEU A 307 1.63 16.61 11.56
N TYR A 308 1.81 15.82 10.50
CA TYR A 308 2.91 14.89 10.33
C TYR A 308 3.46 15.03 8.92
N LEU A 309 4.75 15.17 8.81
CA LEU A 309 5.51 15.30 7.57
C LEU A 309 6.42 14.09 7.42
N GLY A 310 6.73 13.71 6.21
CA GLY A 310 7.70 12.64 6.01
C GLY A 310 8.26 12.62 4.60
N ALA A 311 9.29 11.82 4.45
CA ALA A 311 9.92 11.54 3.18
C ALA A 311 10.40 10.09 3.17
N SER A 312 10.49 9.51 1.99
CA SER A 312 11.11 8.21 1.78
C SER A 312 11.93 8.18 0.50
N ARG A 313 12.95 7.36 0.49
CA ARG A 313 13.81 7.13 -0.66
C ARG A 313 14.15 5.66 -0.78
N SER A 314 14.04 5.11 -1.98
CA SER A 314 14.36 3.71 -2.29
C SER A 314 15.33 3.64 -3.44
N PHE A 315 16.33 2.76 -3.30
CA PHE A 315 17.28 2.39 -4.34
C PHE A 315 17.15 0.93 -4.67
N LEU A 316 17.19 0.63 -5.97
CA LEU A 316 17.25 -0.73 -6.49
C LEU A 316 18.54 -0.88 -7.28
N SER A 317 19.22 -2.01 -7.08
CA SER A 317 20.40 -2.38 -7.86
C SER A 317 20.38 -3.87 -8.18
N ARG A 318 21.17 -4.29 -9.18
CA ARG A 318 21.33 -5.72 -9.50
C ARG A 318 22.07 -6.44 -8.36
N LEU A 319 21.61 -7.63 -8.04
CA LEU A 319 22.32 -8.53 -7.14
C LEU A 319 23.03 -9.61 -7.97
N PRO A 320 24.38 -9.71 -7.90
CA PRO A 320 25.12 -10.76 -8.58
C PRO A 320 24.66 -12.16 -8.17
N ARG A 321 24.87 -13.15 -9.02
CA ARG A 321 24.55 -14.57 -8.74
C ARG A 321 25.20 -15.10 -7.46
N THR A 322 26.34 -14.54 -7.06
CA THR A 322 26.98 -14.88 -5.78
C THR A 322 26.09 -14.62 -4.57
N GLY A 323 25.02 -13.85 -4.72
CA GLY A 323 24.09 -13.49 -3.64
C GLY A 323 24.66 -12.45 -2.66
N LEU A 324 25.88 -11.97 -2.91
CA LEU A 324 26.52 -10.93 -2.12
C LEU A 324 26.50 -9.60 -2.88
N PRO A 325 26.22 -8.48 -2.19
CA PRO A 325 26.31 -7.16 -2.82
C PRO A 325 27.74 -6.93 -3.33
N PRO A 326 27.91 -6.28 -4.49
CA PRO A 326 29.23 -6.09 -5.10
C PRO A 326 30.16 -5.23 -4.23
N THR A 327 29.58 -4.36 -3.41
CA THR A 327 30.34 -3.53 -2.46
C THR A 327 29.49 -3.30 -1.20
N SER A 328 30.11 -2.95 -0.07
CA SER A 328 29.37 -2.54 1.13
C SER A 328 28.71 -1.16 0.98
N SER A 329 28.94 -0.47 -0.12
CA SER A 329 28.42 0.87 -0.38
C SER A 329 26.89 0.92 -0.51
N TRP A 330 26.24 -0.18 -0.95
CA TRP A 330 24.79 -0.26 -1.05
C TRP A 330 24.05 0.03 0.29
N LEU A 331 24.70 -0.22 1.42
CA LEU A 331 24.14 0.13 2.73
C LEU A 331 23.94 1.63 2.89
N LEU A 332 24.77 2.43 2.20
CA LEU A 332 24.78 3.89 2.30
C LEU A 332 24.05 4.57 1.13
N ASP A 333 23.62 3.83 0.11
CA ASP A 333 22.96 4.40 -1.07
C ASP A 333 21.74 5.27 -0.74
N PRO A 334 20.86 4.94 0.23
CA PRO A 334 19.76 5.81 0.61
C PRO A 334 20.19 7.16 1.20
N TYR A 335 21.44 7.28 1.58
CA TYR A 335 22.02 8.48 2.24
C TYR A 335 22.95 9.28 1.33
N ARG A 336 23.34 8.72 0.17
CA ARG A 336 24.32 9.35 -0.73
C ARG A 336 23.67 10.27 -1.76
N ASP A 337 24.44 11.25 -2.23
CA ASP A 337 24.09 11.97 -3.45
C ASP A 337 24.27 11.03 -4.66
N VAL A 338 23.27 11.02 -5.54
CA VAL A 338 23.25 10.19 -6.74
C VAL A 338 24.41 10.52 -7.69
N ARG A 339 24.92 11.76 -7.64
CA ARG A 339 26.04 12.21 -8.48
C ARG A 339 27.35 11.50 -8.14
N ASP A 340 27.49 11.06 -6.91
CA ASP A 340 28.72 10.46 -6.38
C ASP A 340 28.62 8.95 -6.22
N ASN A 341 27.58 8.31 -6.78
CA ASN A 341 27.41 6.87 -6.67
C ASN A 341 28.44 6.12 -7.53
N PRO A 342 29.45 5.44 -6.92
CA PRO A 342 30.45 4.69 -7.68
C PRO A 342 29.87 3.49 -8.44
N THR A 343 28.67 3.01 -8.08
CA THR A 343 27.99 1.92 -8.81
C THR A 343 27.39 2.38 -10.14
N LYS A 344 27.32 3.69 -10.41
CA LYS A 344 26.99 4.22 -11.75
C LYS A 344 27.89 3.69 -12.87
N ALA A 345 29.12 3.31 -12.56
CA ALA A 345 30.04 2.70 -13.52
C ALA A 345 29.58 1.30 -13.97
N GLU A 346 28.74 0.61 -13.16
CA GLU A 346 28.17 -0.71 -13.47
C GLU A 346 26.71 -0.66 -13.97
N GLY A 347 26.10 0.52 -14.02
CA GLY A 347 25.05 0.88 -14.95
C GLY A 347 23.63 0.47 -14.64
N ALA A 348 23.26 0.04 -13.41
CA ALA A 348 21.93 -0.50 -13.19
C ALA A 348 21.31 -0.14 -11.83
N ASP A 349 21.23 1.17 -11.53
CA ASP A 349 20.53 1.64 -10.33
C ASP A 349 19.25 2.37 -10.70
N ASN A 350 18.16 2.07 -10.01
CA ASN A 350 16.91 2.84 -10.04
C ASN A 350 16.64 3.45 -8.67
N GLN A 351 16.07 4.64 -8.62
CA GLN A 351 15.70 5.28 -7.36
C GLN A 351 14.33 5.93 -7.44
N LEU A 352 13.60 5.85 -6.35
CA LEU A 352 12.35 6.55 -6.14
C LEU A 352 12.43 7.40 -4.87
N LEU A 353 11.91 8.60 -4.95
CA LEU A 353 11.79 9.53 -3.83
C LEU A 353 10.32 9.87 -3.60
N SER A 354 9.89 9.95 -2.34
CA SER A 354 8.57 10.46 -1.99
C SER A 354 8.65 11.45 -0.84
N VAL A 355 7.78 12.46 -0.86
CA VAL A 355 7.51 13.35 0.26
C VAL A 355 6.02 13.31 0.55
N PHE A 356 5.65 13.34 1.83
CA PHE A 356 4.26 13.20 2.22
C PHE A 356 3.93 14.00 3.48
N ALA A 357 2.65 14.33 3.58
CA ALA A 357 2.07 15.03 4.72
C ALA A 357 0.73 14.42 5.11
N ARG A 358 0.47 14.39 6.41
CA ARG A 358 -0.82 14.03 7.00
C ARG A 358 -1.19 15.06 8.03
N TRP A 359 -2.38 15.62 7.94
CA TRP A 359 -2.90 16.55 8.91
C TRP A 359 -4.23 16.07 9.48
N ALA A 360 -4.23 15.73 10.76
CA ALA A 360 -5.38 15.29 11.53
C ALA A 360 -5.58 16.22 12.73
N PRO A 361 -6.20 17.40 12.54
CA PRO A 361 -6.38 18.39 13.60
C PRO A 361 -7.11 17.78 14.81
N PRO A 362 -6.71 18.13 16.03
CA PRO A 362 -7.35 17.61 17.22
C PRO A 362 -8.86 17.90 17.28
N ARG A 363 -9.65 16.89 17.68
CA ARG A 363 -11.10 17.01 17.97
C ARG A 363 -11.99 17.41 16.78
N THR A 364 -11.48 17.40 15.56
CA THR A 364 -12.28 17.71 14.36
C THR A 364 -12.91 16.49 13.71
N GLY A 365 -12.38 15.29 14.00
CA GLY A 365 -12.72 14.08 13.26
C GLY A 365 -12.26 14.11 11.80
N PHE A 366 -11.55 15.17 11.39
CA PHE A 366 -11.07 15.39 10.03
C PHE A 366 -9.62 14.96 9.86
N GLU A 367 -9.32 14.52 8.67
CA GLU A 367 -7.97 14.24 8.21
C GLU A 367 -7.84 14.60 6.74
N ALA A 368 -6.74 15.23 6.37
CA ALA A 368 -6.30 15.38 4.99
C ALA A 368 -4.87 14.86 4.84
N TYR A 369 -4.52 14.36 3.67
CA TYR A 369 -3.19 13.87 3.41
C TYR A 369 -2.80 14.03 1.95
N PHE A 370 -1.49 14.06 1.74
CA PHE A 370 -0.85 14.22 0.45
C PHE A 370 0.42 13.37 0.41
N GLU A 371 0.71 12.78 -0.74
CA GLU A 371 1.98 12.15 -1.06
C GLU A 371 2.36 12.54 -2.49
N PHE A 372 3.61 12.91 -2.70
CA PHE A 372 4.20 13.10 -4.03
C PHE A 372 5.43 12.23 -4.13
N ALA A 373 5.55 11.46 -5.20
CA ALA A 373 6.73 10.66 -5.49
C ALA A 373 7.24 10.96 -6.88
N ARG A 374 8.54 10.72 -7.06
CA ARG A 374 9.21 10.80 -8.34
C ARG A 374 10.07 9.57 -8.56
N ASP A 375 10.02 9.08 -9.76
CA ASP A 375 10.93 8.06 -10.27
C ASP A 375 12.12 8.78 -10.91
N ASP A 376 13.34 8.37 -10.56
CA ASP A 376 14.59 9.06 -10.84
C ASP A 376 14.77 10.46 -10.18
N HIS A 377 15.92 11.06 -10.40
CA HIS A 377 16.29 12.38 -9.84
C HIS A 377 16.15 13.50 -10.90
N TRP A 378 16.04 14.73 -10.43
CA TRP A 378 16.23 15.88 -11.30
C TRP A 378 17.70 15.98 -11.74
N ALA A 379 17.93 16.24 -13.03
CA ALA A 379 19.30 16.37 -13.55
C ALA A 379 20.03 17.54 -12.91
N ASP A 380 19.30 18.64 -12.72
CA ASP A 380 19.79 19.86 -12.12
C ASP A 380 18.63 20.69 -11.53
N PHE A 381 18.96 21.83 -10.94
CA PHE A 381 17.97 22.74 -10.36
C PHE A 381 17.05 23.35 -11.43
N VAL A 382 17.53 23.53 -12.65
CA VAL A 382 16.71 24.04 -13.77
C VAL A 382 15.66 23.02 -14.17
N ASP A 383 16.02 21.74 -14.17
CA ASP A 383 15.09 20.62 -14.41
C ASP A 383 13.98 20.58 -13.35
N LEU A 384 14.36 20.70 -12.07
CA LEU A 384 13.41 20.81 -10.97
C LEU A 384 12.46 22.01 -11.12
N MET A 385 12.97 23.16 -11.54
CA MET A 385 12.16 24.38 -11.67
C MET A 385 11.29 24.40 -12.92
N SER A 386 11.73 23.72 -14.00
CA SER A 386 11.05 23.75 -15.28
C SER A 386 9.99 22.67 -15.43
N GLU A 387 10.29 21.46 -14.98
CA GLU A 387 9.45 20.26 -15.17
C GLU A 387 9.45 19.39 -13.90
N PRO A 388 8.97 19.91 -12.75
CA PRO A 388 8.99 19.18 -11.48
C PRO A 388 8.12 17.91 -11.50
N GLU A 389 7.13 17.86 -12.39
CA GLU A 389 6.14 16.77 -12.49
C GLU A 389 6.57 15.60 -13.38
N VAL A 390 7.69 15.70 -14.11
CA VAL A 390 8.18 14.63 -14.98
C VAL A 390 8.45 13.36 -14.17
N SER A 391 7.93 12.22 -14.62
CA SER A 391 7.99 10.94 -13.89
C SER A 391 7.46 11.02 -12.45
N GLY A 392 6.54 11.96 -12.21
CA GLY A 392 5.93 12.21 -10.92
C GLY A 392 4.62 11.47 -10.72
N ALA A 393 4.36 11.07 -9.48
CA ALA A 393 3.08 10.50 -9.04
C ALA A 393 2.60 11.24 -7.79
N PHE A 394 1.28 11.30 -7.57
CA PHE A 394 0.75 11.88 -6.34
C PHE A 394 -0.50 11.17 -5.83
N ILE A 395 -0.69 11.26 -4.53
CA ILE A 395 -1.92 10.87 -3.82
C ILE A 395 -2.42 12.08 -3.06
N LEU A 396 -3.71 12.33 -3.14
CA LEU A 396 -4.42 13.32 -2.34
C LEU A 396 -5.64 12.65 -1.73
N GLY A 397 -5.84 12.80 -0.43
CA GLY A 397 -6.99 12.20 0.19
C GLY A 397 -7.46 12.93 1.44
N PHE A 398 -8.66 12.57 1.86
CA PHE A 398 -9.28 13.07 3.08
C PHE A 398 -10.19 12.01 3.70
N GLN A 399 -10.46 12.18 4.97
CA GLN A 399 -11.58 11.54 5.64
C GLN A 399 -12.17 12.41 6.74
N GLN A 400 -13.47 12.24 6.96
CA GLN A 400 -14.22 12.85 8.04
C GLN A 400 -14.92 11.76 8.84
N VAL A 401 -14.70 11.74 10.14
CA VAL A 401 -15.40 10.87 11.09
C VAL A 401 -16.37 11.71 11.90
N LEU A 402 -17.63 11.28 11.91
CA LEU A 402 -18.71 11.89 12.67
C LEU A 402 -19.17 10.87 13.72
N THR A 403 -19.14 11.25 14.98
CA THR A 403 -19.59 10.41 16.10
C THR A 403 -21.03 10.77 16.49
N ARG A 404 -21.95 9.80 16.50
CA ARG A 404 -23.36 9.96 16.91
C ARG A 404 -23.77 8.80 17.81
N GLY A 405 -23.76 9.03 19.11
CA GLY A 405 -23.99 7.97 20.11
C GLY A 405 -22.97 6.82 19.92
N GLU A 406 -23.47 5.60 19.88
CA GLU A 406 -22.67 4.39 19.65
C GLU A 406 -22.35 4.12 18.17
N ARG A 407 -22.45 5.09 17.29
CA ARG A 407 -22.18 4.94 15.85
C ARG A 407 -21.23 6.00 15.38
N TRP A 408 -20.23 5.54 14.59
CA TRP A 408 -19.34 6.47 13.89
C TRP A 408 -19.60 6.34 12.39
N TRP A 409 -19.64 7.48 11.74
CA TRP A 409 -19.75 7.55 10.28
C TRP A 409 -18.47 8.11 9.73
N ARG A 410 -17.92 7.46 8.70
CA ARG A 410 -16.77 7.94 7.98
C ARG A 410 -17.14 8.23 6.54
N ILE A 411 -16.76 9.39 6.06
CA ILE A 411 -16.73 9.75 4.64
C ILE A 411 -15.25 9.85 4.27
N ALA A 412 -14.82 9.17 3.20
CA ALA A 412 -13.42 9.18 2.79
C ALA A 412 -13.30 9.25 1.28
N GLY A 413 -12.38 10.09 0.81
CA GLY A 413 -12.01 10.20 -0.61
C GLY A 413 -10.50 10.08 -0.79
N GLU A 414 -10.09 9.46 -1.91
CA GLU A 414 -8.69 9.40 -2.32
C GLU A 414 -8.59 9.52 -3.84
N LEU A 415 -7.69 10.37 -4.30
CA LEU A 415 -7.28 10.53 -5.67
C LEU A 415 -5.83 10.13 -5.78
N SER A 416 -5.49 9.26 -6.73
CA SER A 416 -4.12 8.85 -7.03
C SER A 416 -3.86 9.03 -8.52
N ASP A 417 -2.71 9.56 -8.87
CA ASP A 417 -2.30 9.77 -10.25
C ASP A 417 -0.81 9.42 -10.42
N LEU A 418 -0.54 8.41 -11.23
CA LEU A 418 0.78 7.95 -11.64
C LEU A 418 0.99 8.15 -13.16
N GLY A 419 0.09 8.92 -13.79
CA GLY A 419 0.10 9.12 -15.24
C GLY A 419 1.21 10.04 -15.70
N ASP A 420 1.85 9.66 -16.80
CA ASP A 420 2.75 10.55 -17.53
C ASP A 420 1.97 11.77 -18.03
N ARG A 421 2.51 12.92 -17.77
CA ARG A 421 2.01 14.17 -18.33
C ARG A 421 2.74 14.45 -19.62
N LEU A 422 2.05 15.12 -20.52
CA LEU A 422 2.38 15.43 -21.92
C LEU A 422 3.87 15.64 -22.23
N PRO A 423 4.28 15.53 -23.52
CA PRO A 423 5.66 15.50 -23.92
C PRO A 423 6.44 16.66 -23.30
N THR A 424 7.43 16.31 -22.54
CA THR A 424 8.37 17.20 -21.89
C THR A 424 9.35 17.71 -22.94
N VAL A 425 9.73 18.96 -22.82
CA VAL A 425 10.65 19.61 -23.77
C VAL A 425 12.09 19.15 -23.55
N ARG A 426 12.44 18.78 -22.32
CA ARG A 426 13.85 18.52 -21.93
C ARG A 426 14.20 17.04 -21.74
N ARG A 427 13.24 16.19 -21.37
CA ARG A 427 13.49 14.77 -21.09
C ARG A 427 12.45 13.84 -21.68
N ARG A 428 12.82 12.60 -21.93
CA ARG A 428 11.86 11.52 -22.17
C ARG A 428 11.15 11.23 -20.86
N ASN A 429 9.83 11.20 -20.90
CA ASN A 429 9.03 10.68 -19.81
C ASN A 429 9.28 9.18 -19.64
N PHE A 430 9.55 8.79 -18.40
CA PHE A 430 9.53 7.39 -18.00
C PHE A 430 8.28 7.15 -17.17
N THR A 431 7.56 6.10 -17.49
CA THR A 431 6.42 5.68 -16.67
C THR A 431 6.93 5.24 -15.29
N VAL A 432 6.35 5.79 -14.25
CA VAL A 432 6.70 5.46 -12.84
C VAL A 432 6.70 3.95 -12.64
N TYR A 433 7.70 3.42 -11.92
CA TYR A 433 7.99 2.01 -11.65
C TYR A 433 8.66 1.24 -12.79
N THR A 434 8.86 1.83 -13.96
CA THR A 434 9.58 1.17 -15.06
C THR A 434 11.01 1.71 -15.17
N HIS A 435 11.97 0.87 -15.54
CA HIS A 435 13.35 1.30 -15.69
C HIS A 435 14.04 0.58 -16.85
N GLY A 436 14.87 1.31 -17.62
CA GLY A 436 15.49 0.75 -18.81
C GLY A 436 16.59 -0.27 -18.55
N GLN A 437 17.34 -0.11 -17.48
CA GLN A 437 18.48 -0.98 -17.12
C GLN A 437 18.11 -2.06 -16.08
N LEU A 438 17.01 -1.86 -15.33
CA LEU A 438 16.40 -2.84 -14.44
C LEU A 438 15.02 -3.21 -15.00
N PRO A 439 14.95 -4.12 -15.99
CA PRO A 439 13.74 -4.35 -16.77
C PRO A 439 12.57 -4.89 -15.95
N GLN A 440 12.82 -5.49 -14.79
CA GLN A 440 11.76 -5.89 -13.85
C GLN A 440 11.03 -4.70 -13.23
N GLY A 441 11.64 -3.50 -13.20
CA GLY A 441 11.07 -2.32 -12.58
C GLY A 441 10.91 -2.44 -11.06
N TYR A 442 9.98 -1.67 -10.49
CA TYR A 442 9.76 -1.58 -9.05
C TYR A 442 8.79 -2.66 -8.55
N THR A 443 9.24 -3.91 -8.61
CA THR A 443 8.40 -5.11 -8.35
C THR A 443 9.10 -6.11 -7.44
N HIS A 444 8.32 -7.04 -6.91
CA HIS A 444 8.77 -8.24 -6.23
C HIS A 444 7.84 -9.40 -6.57
N ARG A 445 8.39 -10.50 -7.10
CA ARG A 445 7.64 -11.70 -7.53
C ARG A 445 6.43 -11.35 -8.40
N GLY A 446 6.66 -10.53 -9.42
CA GLY A 446 5.63 -10.16 -10.39
C GLY A 446 4.57 -9.17 -9.88
N ARG A 447 4.81 -8.50 -8.74
CA ARG A 447 3.86 -7.57 -8.14
C ARG A 447 4.53 -6.26 -7.75
N LEU A 448 3.79 -5.16 -7.86
CA LEU A 448 4.28 -3.82 -7.56
C LEU A 448 4.56 -3.62 -6.08
N LEU A 449 5.69 -3.04 -5.72
CA LEU A 449 5.99 -2.61 -4.35
C LEU A 449 5.18 -1.38 -3.95
N GLY A 450 4.87 -0.51 -4.92
CA GLY A 450 4.11 0.72 -4.73
C GLY A 450 2.61 0.58 -5.00
N ALA A 451 2.02 1.59 -5.61
CA ALA A 451 0.57 1.73 -5.78
C ALA A 451 -0.06 0.62 -6.65
N ALA A 452 -1.10 -0.01 -6.12
CA ALA A 452 -1.79 -1.15 -6.73
C ALA A 452 -2.48 -0.85 -8.06
N ILE A 453 -2.77 0.42 -8.35
CA ILE A 453 -3.40 0.81 -9.62
C ILE A 453 -2.46 0.66 -10.83
N GLY A 454 -1.15 0.60 -10.57
CA GLY A 454 -0.15 0.33 -11.58
C GLY A 454 0.44 1.55 -12.27
N PRO A 455 1.53 1.35 -13.04
CA PRO A 455 2.22 2.38 -13.78
C PRO A 455 1.28 3.17 -14.69
N GLY A 456 1.46 4.48 -14.79
CA GLY A 456 0.71 5.35 -15.69
C GLY A 456 -0.79 5.49 -15.39
N SER A 457 -1.28 4.92 -14.29
CA SER A 457 -2.71 4.86 -13.96
C SER A 457 -3.16 6.01 -13.09
N ASN A 458 -4.47 6.30 -13.09
CA ASN A 458 -5.07 7.17 -12.09
C ASN A 458 -6.36 6.60 -11.53
N SER A 459 -6.68 6.97 -10.27
CA SER A 459 -7.89 6.52 -9.61
C SER A 459 -8.56 7.64 -8.81
N GLN A 460 -9.89 7.53 -8.70
CA GLN A 460 -10.72 8.35 -7.82
C GLN A 460 -11.61 7.40 -7.02
N TYR A 461 -11.55 7.52 -5.70
CA TYR A 461 -12.32 6.73 -4.75
C TYR A 461 -13.13 7.63 -3.84
N LEU A 462 -14.37 7.24 -3.57
CA LEU A 462 -15.22 7.84 -2.56
C LEU A 462 -15.98 6.74 -1.83
N GLY A 463 -15.94 6.74 -0.50
CA GLY A 463 -16.62 5.74 0.32
C GLY A 463 -17.27 6.34 1.55
N VAL A 464 -18.32 5.66 2.01
CA VAL A 464 -19.01 5.96 3.26
C VAL A 464 -19.11 4.69 4.07
N ASP A 465 -18.67 4.74 5.34
CA ASP A 465 -18.70 3.62 6.26
C ASP A 465 -19.44 4.01 7.55
N ARG A 466 -20.14 3.04 8.10
CA ARG A 466 -20.73 3.10 9.42
C ARG A 466 -20.08 2.07 10.32
N PHE A 467 -19.57 2.49 11.45
CA PHE A 467 -19.02 1.64 12.51
C PHE A 467 -20.00 1.57 13.67
N SER A 468 -20.18 0.39 14.23
CA SER A 468 -20.95 0.11 15.43
C SER A 468 -20.25 -0.96 16.28
N PRO A 469 -20.66 -1.18 17.55
CA PRO A 469 -20.08 -2.23 18.39
C PRO A 469 -20.21 -3.64 17.82
N THR A 470 -21.21 -3.87 16.97
CA THR A 470 -21.54 -5.20 16.43
C THR A 470 -21.12 -5.39 14.98
N ASP A 471 -20.93 -4.30 14.22
CA ASP A 471 -20.62 -4.40 12.81
C ASP A 471 -19.99 -3.14 12.22
N VAL A 472 -19.34 -3.33 11.07
CA VAL A 472 -18.94 -2.25 10.15
C VAL A 472 -19.64 -2.49 8.83
N ARG A 473 -20.23 -1.45 8.24
CA ARG A 473 -20.85 -1.50 6.90
C ARG A 473 -20.38 -0.32 6.07
N GLY A 474 -20.18 -0.57 4.79
CA GLY A 474 -19.81 0.52 3.90
C GLY A 474 -20.23 0.31 2.45
N ILE A 475 -20.24 1.43 1.74
CA ILE A 475 -20.44 1.51 0.30
C ILE A 475 -19.36 2.40 -0.29
N PHE A 476 -18.91 2.07 -1.49
CA PHE A 476 -17.96 2.91 -2.21
C PHE A 476 -18.23 2.93 -3.72
N ILE A 477 -17.72 3.97 -4.35
CA ILE A 477 -17.55 4.08 -5.79
C ILE A 477 -16.09 4.36 -6.09
N GLU A 478 -15.58 3.75 -7.15
CA GLU A 478 -14.20 3.93 -7.58
C GLU A 478 -14.13 3.96 -9.10
N ARG A 479 -13.34 4.88 -9.63
CA ARG A 479 -12.96 4.90 -11.04
C ARG A 479 -11.46 4.71 -11.14
N VAL A 480 -11.04 3.85 -12.06
CA VAL A 480 -9.63 3.68 -12.43
C VAL A 480 -9.49 3.85 -13.93
N ARG A 481 -8.57 4.68 -14.36
CA ARG A 481 -8.06 4.71 -15.72
C ARG A 481 -6.71 4.02 -15.70
N ALA A 482 -6.63 2.87 -16.33
CA ALA A 482 -5.46 2.03 -16.29
C ALA A 482 -4.54 2.30 -17.49
N HIS A 483 -3.26 2.46 -17.21
CA HIS A 483 -2.15 2.46 -18.19
C HIS A 483 -2.37 3.30 -19.45
N PRO A 484 -2.85 4.54 -19.38
CA PRO A 484 -3.11 5.34 -20.58
C PRO A 484 -1.84 5.55 -21.42
N ASP A 485 -0.69 5.57 -20.78
CA ASP A 485 0.59 5.86 -21.41
C ASP A 485 1.11 4.69 -22.24
N ALA A 486 0.85 3.46 -21.78
CA ALA A 486 1.41 2.25 -22.37
C ALA A 486 0.95 1.99 -23.82
N ASN A 487 -0.27 2.38 -24.14
CA ASN A 487 -0.89 2.04 -25.43
C ASN A 487 -1.54 3.25 -26.14
N ALA A 488 -1.48 4.44 -25.58
CA ALA A 488 -2.09 5.62 -26.18
C ALA A 488 -1.54 5.90 -27.58
N GLU A 489 -0.24 5.79 -27.77
CA GLU A 489 0.40 6.01 -29.06
C GLU A 489 0.04 4.92 -30.09
N ALA A 490 0.03 3.65 -29.67
CA ALA A 490 -0.38 2.55 -30.54
C ALA A 490 -1.84 2.68 -30.96
N TRP A 491 -2.70 3.12 -30.07
CA TRP A 491 -4.11 3.39 -30.33
C TRP A 491 -4.29 4.55 -31.32
N LEU A 492 -3.57 5.67 -31.11
CA LEU A 492 -3.57 6.82 -32.01
C LEU A 492 -3.13 6.47 -33.43
N ARG A 493 -2.04 5.71 -33.56
CA ARG A 493 -1.51 5.27 -34.85
C ARG A 493 -2.48 4.38 -35.62
N ARG A 494 -3.22 3.51 -34.92
CA ARG A 494 -4.11 2.53 -35.57
C ARG A 494 -5.52 3.05 -35.85
N TYR A 495 -6.07 3.90 -34.99
CA TYR A 495 -7.48 4.29 -35.05
C TYR A 495 -7.70 5.81 -35.15
N GLY A 496 -6.64 6.61 -35.19
CA GLY A 496 -6.74 8.06 -35.29
C GLY A 496 -7.38 8.74 -34.07
N GLY A 497 -7.57 8.03 -32.98
CA GLY A 497 -8.17 8.52 -31.75
C GLY A 497 -7.64 7.83 -30.49
N ALA A 498 -7.78 8.46 -29.33
CA ALA A 498 -7.34 7.89 -28.06
C ALA A 498 -8.41 7.00 -27.43
N GLY A 499 -8.15 5.68 -27.37
CA GLY A 499 -8.88 4.77 -26.49
C GLY A 499 -8.41 4.93 -25.06
N SER A 500 -9.26 4.55 -24.08
CA SER A 500 -8.87 4.53 -22.67
C SER A 500 -9.41 3.26 -22.02
N ASP A 501 -8.56 2.59 -21.25
CA ASP A 501 -8.95 1.52 -20.35
C ASP A 501 -9.51 2.15 -19.07
N ILE A 502 -10.81 2.06 -18.87
CA ILE A 502 -11.50 2.69 -17.75
C ILE A 502 -12.38 1.67 -17.05
N GLU A 503 -12.15 1.50 -15.75
CA GLU A 503 -12.97 0.70 -14.86
C GLU A 503 -13.76 1.59 -13.90
N TRP A 504 -15.08 1.39 -13.84
CA TRP A 504 -15.95 1.90 -12.81
C TRP A 504 -16.40 0.76 -11.91
N SER A 505 -16.26 0.94 -10.62
CA SER A 505 -16.64 -0.05 -9.62
C SER A 505 -17.55 0.56 -8.58
N ILE A 506 -18.59 -0.17 -8.20
CA ILE A 506 -19.39 0.09 -7.02
C ILE A 506 -19.32 -1.12 -6.11
N GLY A 507 -19.14 -0.93 -4.82
CA GLY A 507 -19.03 -2.03 -3.88
C GLY A 507 -19.70 -1.75 -2.56
N VAL A 508 -20.18 -2.81 -1.94
CA VAL A 508 -20.71 -2.83 -0.59
C VAL A 508 -19.93 -3.84 0.23
N HIS A 509 -19.76 -3.57 1.51
CA HIS A 509 -19.08 -4.49 2.42
C HIS A 509 -19.67 -4.44 3.82
N GLN A 510 -19.52 -5.53 4.54
CA GLN A 510 -19.87 -5.63 5.95
C GLN A 510 -18.88 -6.53 6.67
N ARG A 511 -18.57 -6.19 7.92
CA ARG A 511 -17.90 -7.05 8.88
C ARG A 511 -18.78 -7.16 10.12
N LEU A 512 -19.10 -8.40 10.51
CA LEU A 512 -19.88 -8.75 11.68
C LEU A 512 -18.95 -9.27 12.78
N PHE A 513 -19.12 -8.79 13.98
CA PHE A 513 -18.39 -9.25 15.16
C PHE A 513 -19.24 -10.26 15.92
N LEU A 514 -19.02 -11.54 15.64
CA LEU A 514 -19.72 -12.64 16.32
C LEU A 514 -18.91 -13.13 17.52
N ARG A 515 -19.56 -13.92 18.39
CA ARG A 515 -18.94 -14.34 19.66
C ARG A 515 -17.58 -15.03 19.52
N ARG A 516 -17.37 -15.87 18.51
CA ARG A 516 -16.13 -16.62 18.29
C ARG A 516 -15.48 -16.34 16.94
N PHE A 517 -16.11 -15.56 16.09
CA PHE A 517 -15.66 -15.29 14.74
C PHE A 517 -15.97 -13.86 14.36
N ASP A 518 -15.10 -13.27 13.55
CA ASP A 518 -15.48 -12.13 12.72
C ASP A 518 -15.77 -12.66 11.33
N LEU A 519 -16.89 -12.24 10.78
CA LEU A 519 -17.30 -12.55 9.43
C LEU A 519 -17.32 -11.28 8.61
N GLY A 520 -16.41 -11.16 7.64
CA GLY A 520 -16.40 -10.08 6.65
C GLY A 520 -16.90 -10.56 5.32
N TRP A 521 -17.64 -9.72 4.60
CA TRP A 521 -17.95 -9.95 3.21
C TRP A 521 -17.95 -8.65 2.43
N ALA A 522 -17.62 -8.74 1.15
CA ALA A 522 -17.70 -7.63 0.21
C ALA A 522 -18.19 -8.12 -1.14
N VAL A 523 -19.02 -7.30 -1.80
CA VAL A 523 -19.47 -7.51 -3.17
C VAL A 523 -19.14 -6.25 -3.94
N THR A 524 -18.38 -6.40 -5.03
CA THR A 524 -18.05 -5.30 -5.93
C THR A 524 -18.46 -5.67 -7.35
N HIS A 525 -19.20 -4.78 -7.98
CA HIS A 525 -19.49 -4.86 -9.41
C HIS A 525 -18.66 -3.85 -10.16
N SER A 526 -17.93 -4.31 -11.17
CA SER A 526 -17.11 -3.47 -12.02
C SER A 526 -17.56 -3.53 -13.47
N TYR A 527 -17.56 -2.38 -14.12
CA TYR A 527 -17.70 -2.23 -15.56
C TYR A 527 -16.42 -1.64 -16.11
N ARG A 528 -15.72 -2.39 -16.97
CA ARG A 528 -14.44 -1.99 -17.54
C ARG A 528 -14.51 -1.96 -19.05
N ARG A 529 -14.06 -0.86 -19.62
CA ARG A 529 -14.02 -0.62 -21.05
C ARG A 529 -12.57 -0.67 -21.52
N ASN A 530 -12.32 -1.37 -22.63
CA ASN A 530 -11.01 -1.53 -23.28
C ASN A 530 -9.93 -2.10 -22.35
N ARG A 531 -10.29 -3.10 -21.53
CA ARG A 531 -9.35 -3.70 -20.59
C ARG A 531 -8.05 -4.12 -21.26
N ASP A 532 -6.93 -3.64 -20.71
CA ASP A 532 -5.57 -3.88 -21.22
C ASP A 532 -5.45 -3.63 -22.74
N TYR A 533 -6.35 -2.84 -23.30
CA TYR A 533 -6.40 -2.51 -24.75
C TYR A 533 -6.52 -3.75 -25.66
N VAL A 534 -7.11 -4.85 -25.17
CA VAL A 534 -7.26 -6.10 -25.95
C VAL A 534 -7.92 -5.84 -27.30
N GLY A 535 -8.91 -4.96 -27.38
CA GLY A 535 -9.57 -4.59 -28.63
C GLY A 535 -8.67 -3.93 -29.67
N LEU A 536 -7.52 -3.36 -29.27
CA LEU A 536 -6.54 -2.78 -30.19
C LEU A 536 -5.87 -3.84 -31.07
N TYR A 537 -5.74 -5.05 -30.55
CA TYR A 537 -5.06 -6.15 -31.20
C TYR A 537 -6.04 -7.16 -31.83
N ALA A 538 -7.35 -6.98 -31.59
CA ALA A 538 -8.40 -7.78 -32.22
C ALA A 538 -8.76 -7.19 -33.60
N THR A 539 -8.97 -8.07 -34.58
CA THR A 539 -9.24 -7.66 -35.97
C THR A 539 -10.63 -7.05 -36.20
N GLU A 540 -11.56 -7.20 -35.26
CA GLU A 540 -12.99 -6.95 -35.53
C GLU A 540 -13.73 -6.04 -34.52
N ARG A 541 -13.12 -5.62 -33.38
CA ARG A 541 -13.83 -4.81 -32.38
C ARG A 541 -12.97 -3.67 -31.84
N TYR A 542 -13.36 -2.46 -32.12
CA TYR A 542 -12.68 -1.24 -31.64
C TYR A 542 -12.87 -0.98 -30.14
N PHE A 543 -13.94 -1.50 -29.54
CA PHE A 543 -14.24 -1.29 -28.12
C PHE A 543 -14.78 -2.57 -27.50
N THR A 544 -14.13 -2.99 -26.43
CA THR A 544 -14.60 -4.10 -25.59
C THR A 544 -15.14 -3.54 -24.27
N ALA A 545 -16.18 -4.16 -23.76
CA ALA A 545 -16.71 -3.85 -22.45
C ALA A 545 -16.92 -5.16 -21.69
N GLU A 546 -16.39 -5.22 -20.48
CA GLU A 546 -16.46 -6.38 -19.62
C GLU A 546 -17.10 -6.00 -18.28
N ARG A 547 -17.80 -6.93 -17.68
CA ARG A 547 -18.34 -6.81 -16.31
C ARG A 547 -17.67 -7.83 -15.44
N ASN A 548 -17.26 -7.42 -14.24
CA ASN A 548 -16.67 -8.32 -13.25
C ASN A 548 -17.43 -8.23 -11.93
N TRP A 549 -17.79 -9.38 -11.39
CA TRP A 549 -18.22 -9.51 -10.01
C TRP A 549 -17.04 -9.99 -9.18
N HIS A 550 -16.65 -9.17 -8.22
CA HIS A 550 -15.68 -9.54 -7.22
C HIS A 550 -16.39 -9.75 -5.88
N LEU A 551 -16.30 -10.97 -5.36
CA LEU A 551 -16.81 -11.35 -4.05
C LEU A 551 -15.61 -11.61 -3.14
N ARG A 552 -15.71 -11.15 -1.90
CA ARG A 552 -14.73 -11.44 -0.86
C ARG A 552 -15.45 -11.94 0.38
N LEU A 553 -14.89 -12.99 1.00
CA LEU A 553 -15.35 -13.55 2.25
C LEU A 553 -14.15 -13.68 3.19
N ASP A 554 -14.21 -13.00 4.32
CA ASP A 554 -13.19 -13.04 5.38
C ASP A 554 -13.75 -13.74 6.60
N LEU A 555 -13.03 -14.70 7.14
CA LEU A 555 -13.35 -15.36 8.40
C LEU A 555 -12.13 -15.28 9.33
N ALA A 556 -12.30 -14.71 10.51
CA ALA A 556 -11.27 -14.67 11.54
C ALA A 556 -11.77 -15.38 12.79
N TRP A 557 -11.06 -16.42 13.22
CA TRP A 557 -11.35 -17.11 14.46
C TRP A 557 -10.83 -16.31 15.67
N ARG A 558 -11.63 -16.19 16.72
CA ARG A 558 -11.31 -15.47 17.95
C ARG A 558 -11.47 -16.37 19.15
N PRO A 559 -10.45 -17.13 19.53
CA PRO A 559 -10.48 -17.90 20.75
C PRO A 559 -10.39 -16.95 21.96
N GLY A 560 -11.40 -16.93 22.80
CA GLY A 560 -11.36 -16.18 24.07
C GLY A 560 -12.37 -15.04 24.21
N ARG A 561 -13.31 -14.91 23.31
CA ARG A 561 -14.53 -14.11 23.52
C ARG A 561 -15.58 -14.85 24.30
#